data_5ceeee325cb916c631e7a0e6ef9dd117
#
_entry.id   5ceeee325cb916c631e7a0e6ef9dd117
#
_cell.length_a   1.000
_cell.length_b   1.000
_cell.length_c   1.000
_cell.angle_alpha   90.00
_cell.angle_beta   90.00
_cell.angle_gamma   90.00
#
_symmetry.space_group_name_H-M   'P 1'
#
loop_
_entity.id
_entity.type
_entity.pdbx_description
1 polymer ?
#
loop_
_entity_poly.entity_id
_entity_poly.type
_entity_poly.pdbx_seq_one_letter_code
_entity_poly.pdbx_strand_id
1 'polypeptide(L)'
;MALYGQGIEAYGMAQTVYHTVSPAVQQSMSFQDKMIDMSITAKYDNKTRDALAGQIKGWALKYNQYQDELQEAVGSLISDNIDNVSDIGFLMPDIARAATATRTSAQDWAKVAAVWQNSLKGAARDFGAVQNIMAYAGDQGSFEIPDQVKWMQSLAPMMAGIASGKEAVAEIGASLQIAKIGAGSTDEAANNFKNFLTKIFARDTQKQFADLGIDLQGSIASYKAAGISPIEGMLSVIERYLNAKSPEALAGFKSAMKIKNDTARDEALQALAKNFGLGDMFADMQVMAFIRPMLANMDRYREIRAGALRAADNDLLASAYDQRLKSPLEATKALMVSSRDLAITLGDQLAPSFISLTQELLPLIQGAKHWVATHPQFVSGAFKLISALLAIKIATVGLKLGLNLLISPFVSVWKNAVLLRANWLRLSLALGQGGKLRWLVTGFSAVAKGARTLSGVLSGGLVRGIMLAGRAVLWIGRALMMNPIGLVITAVAAAAYLIYRNWGAVSGWFKQRWA
;
A
#
# COMPACT_ATOMS: atom_id res chain seq x y z
N MET A 1 50.80 -13.70 4.06
CA MET A 1 49.87 -13.75 2.89
C MET A 1 48.68 -14.67 3.19
N ALA A 2 48.85 -15.91 3.64
CA ALA A 2 47.73 -16.85 3.89
C ALA A 2 46.70 -16.37 4.95
N LEU A 3 47.16 -15.80 6.06
CA LEU A 3 46.28 -15.28 7.14
C LEU A 3 45.46 -14.05 6.71
N TYR A 4 45.96 -13.25 5.78
CA TYR A 4 45.23 -12.09 5.22
C TYR A 4 44.11 -12.54 4.26
N GLY A 5 44.36 -13.62 3.50
CA GLY A 5 43.35 -14.27 2.66
C GLY A 5 42.22 -14.85 3.48
N GLN A 6 42.52 -15.58 4.55
CA GLN A 6 41.52 -16.18 5.46
C GLN A 6 40.67 -15.12 6.20
N GLY A 7 41.27 -13.98 6.58
CA GLY A 7 40.52 -12.85 7.17
C GLY A 7 39.55 -12.19 6.22
N ILE A 8 39.92 -12.05 4.94
CA ILE A 8 39.03 -11.50 3.89
C ILE A 8 37.93 -12.49 3.55
N GLU A 9 38.23 -13.79 3.50
CA GLU A 9 37.21 -14.84 3.26
C GLU A 9 36.23 -14.93 4.41
N ALA A 10 36.71 -14.91 5.66
CA ALA A 10 35.86 -14.90 6.85
C ALA A 10 34.95 -13.64 6.92
N TYR A 11 35.49 -12.48 6.58
CA TYR A 11 34.70 -11.24 6.47
C TYR A 11 33.68 -11.31 5.33
N GLY A 12 34.07 -11.82 4.17
CA GLY A 12 33.15 -12.03 3.03
C GLY A 12 32.03 -13.02 3.38
N MET A 13 32.33 -14.10 4.07
CA MET A 13 31.33 -15.05 4.55
C MET A 13 30.41 -14.42 5.62
N ALA A 14 30.96 -13.71 6.60
CA ALA A 14 30.16 -13.00 7.60
C ALA A 14 29.24 -11.95 6.97
N GLN A 15 29.71 -11.20 5.99
CA GLN A 15 28.91 -10.25 5.24
C GLN A 15 27.82 -10.94 4.41
N THR A 16 28.13 -12.05 3.77
CA THR A 16 27.15 -12.85 3.03
C THR A 16 26.08 -13.43 3.94
N VAL A 17 26.47 -14.01 5.09
CA VAL A 17 25.53 -14.51 6.10
C VAL A 17 24.66 -13.38 6.63
N TYR A 18 25.24 -12.23 6.98
CA TYR A 18 24.50 -11.07 7.46
C TYR A 18 23.47 -10.59 6.41
N HIS A 19 23.87 -10.42 5.15
CA HIS A 19 22.95 -9.97 4.09
C HIS A 19 21.88 -11.00 3.73
N THR A 20 22.14 -12.30 3.96
CA THR A 20 21.18 -13.37 3.69
C THR A 20 20.19 -13.55 4.84
N VAL A 21 20.66 -13.46 6.09
CA VAL A 21 19.88 -13.76 7.30
C VAL A 21 19.17 -12.51 7.84
N SER A 22 19.80 -11.34 7.75
CA SER A 22 19.27 -10.09 8.28
C SER A 22 17.85 -9.76 7.81
N PRO A 23 17.48 -9.91 6.53
CA PRO A 23 16.11 -9.62 6.08
C PRO A 23 15.07 -10.55 6.74
N ALA A 24 15.39 -11.85 6.90
CA ALA A 24 14.50 -12.80 7.53
C ALA A 24 14.30 -12.49 9.03
N VAL A 25 15.39 -12.18 9.74
CA VAL A 25 15.34 -11.79 11.14
C VAL A 25 14.57 -10.47 11.31
N GLN A 26 14.82 -9.48 10.47
CA GLN A 26 14.08 -8.21 10.52
C GLN A 26 12.58 -8.40 10.27
N GLN A 27 12.21 -9.26 9.34
CA GLN A 27 10.82 -9.55 9.03
C GLN A 27 10.11 -10.25 10.19
N SER A 28 10.78 -11.22 10.83
CA SER A 28 10.28 -11.85 12.05
C SER A 28 10.16 -10.86 13.20
N MET A 29 11.18 -10.04 13.45
CA MET A 29 11.15 -9.04 14.52
C MET A 29 10.01 -8.02 14.30
N SER A 30 9.82 -7.55 13.08
CA SER A 30 8.71 -6.63 12.75
C SER A 30 7.34 -7.30 12.93
N PHE A 31 7.21 -8.57 12.54
CA PHE A 31 5.99 -9.34 12.76
C PHE A 31 5.70 -9.52 14.25
N GLN A 32 6.70 -9.91 15.03
CA GLN A 32 6.56 -10.08 16.49
C GLN A 32 6.24 -8.78 17.20
N ASP A 33 6.88 -7.68 16.82
CA ASP A 33 6.66 -6.35 17.40
C ASP A 33 5.20 -5.90 17.22
N LYS A 34 4.65 -6.01 16.02
CA LYS A 34 3.21 -5.76 15.77
C LYS A 34 2.30 -6.68 16.60
N MET A 35 2.68 -7.96 16.81
CA MET A 35 1.92 -8.87 17.66
C MET A 35 1.97 -8.46 19.13
N ILE A 36 3.10 -7.93 19.60
CA ILE A 36 3.24 -7.38 20.95
C ILE A 36 2.36 -6.15 21.12
N ASP A 37 2.37 -5.21 20.17
CA ASP A 37 1.51 -4.03 20.21
C ASP A 37 0.02 -4.38 20.31
N MET A 38 -0.41 -5.35 19.49
CA MET A 38 -1.79 -5.86 19.56
C MET A 38 -2.09 -6.51 20.91
N SER A 39 -1.16 -7.29 21.47
CA SER A 39 -1.35 -7.94 22.77
C SER A 39 -1.40 -6.95 23.93
N ILE A 40 -0.64 -5.86 23.87
CA ILE A 40 -0.70 -4.77 24.85
C ILE A 40 -2.05 -4.07 24.78
N THR A 41 -2.53 -3.75 23.58
CA THR A 41 -3.79 -3.05 23.36
C THR A 41 -4.99 -3.88 23.82
N ALA A 42 -5.05 -5.15 23.42
CA ALA A 42 -6.13 -6.08 23.75
C ALA A 42 -5.95 -6.80 25.10
N LYS A 43 -4.82 -6.55 25.80
CA LYS A 43 -4.46 -7.21 27.07
C LYS A 43 -4.38 -8.74 26.96
N TYR A 44 -3.90 -9.26 25.84
CA TYR A 44 -3.72 -10.69 25.64
C TYR A 44 -2.51 -11.21 26.42
N ASP A 45 -2.63 -12.43 26.91
CA ASP A 45 -1.47 -13.17 27.41
C ASP A 45 -0.59 -13.68 26.24
N ASN A 46 0.61 -14.15 26.57
CA ASN A 46 1.55 -14.65 25.58
C ASN A 46 0.99 -15.82 24.76
N LYS A 47 0.22 -16.72 25.40
CA LYS A 47 -0.37 -17.89 24.74
C LYS A 47 -1.40 -17.47 23.69
N THR A 48 -2.27 -16.52 24.04
CA THR A 48 -3.28 -15.96 23.13
C THR A 48 -2.63 -15.21 21.97
N ARG A 49 -1.60 -14.39 22.26
CA ARG A 49 -0.83 -13.70 21.24
C ARG A 49 -0.19 -14.67 20.24
N ASP A 50 0.46 -15.71 20.74
CA ASP A 50 1.19 -16.67 19.90
C ASP A 50 0.23 -17.53 19.06
N ALA A 51 -0.93 -17.88 19.62
CA ALA A 51 -2.00 -18.56 18.89
C ALA A 51 -2.56 -17.68 17.75
N LEU A 52 -2.83 -16.39 18.04
CA LEU A 52 -3.30 -15.44 17.02
C LEU A 52 -2.24 -15.21 15.93
N ALA A 53 -0.96 -15.12 16.30
CA ALA A 53 0.14 -15.03 15.34
C ALA A 53 0.15 -16.24 14.39
N GLY A 54 -0.05 -17.45 14.91
CA GLY A 54 -0.18 -18.67 14.11
C GLY A 54 -1.38 -18.63 13.17
N GLN A 55 -2.53 -18.13 13.65
CA GLN A 55 -3.74 -17.96 12.81
C GLN A 55 -3.50 -16.96 11.67
N ILE A 56 -2.89 -15.80 11.94
CA ILE A 56 -2.59 -14.79 10.92
C ILE A 56 -1.69 -15.39 9.82
N LYS A 57 -0.63 -16.11 10.20
CA LYS A 57 0.23 -16.83 9.24
C LYS A 57 -0.56 -17.84 8.41
N GLY A 58 -1.43 -18.60 9.04
CA GLY A 58 -2.30 -19.57 8.37
C GLY A 58 -3.29 -18.91 7.39
N TRP A 59 -3.94 -17.83 7.79
CA TRP A 59 -4.83 -17.08 6.90
C TRP A 59 -4.07 -16.44 5.73
N ALA A 60 -2.87 -15.91 5.97
CA ALA A 60 -2.02 -15.35 4.93
C ALA A 60 -1.74 -16.35 3.81
N LEU A 61 -1.31 -17.54 4.16
CA LEU A 61 -1.05 -18.63 3.21
C LEU A 61 -2.33 -19.10 2.52
N LYS A 62 -3.41 -19.31 3.30
CA LYS A 62 -4.68 -19.85 2.77
C LYS A 62 -5.37 -18.90 1.80
N TYR A 63 -5.37 -17.60 2.10
CA TYR A 63 -6.14 -16.61 1.34
C TYR A 63 -5.28 -15.71 0.46
N ASN A 64 -3.98 -16.03 0.32
CA ASN A 64 -3.03 -15.30 -0.51
C ASN A 64 -2.94 -13.80 -0.15
N GLN A 65 -2.81 -13.52 1.14
CA GLN A 65 -2.64 -12.19 1.69
C GLN A 65 -1.29 -12.06 2.39
N TYR A 66 -0.71 -10.87 2.42
CA TYR A 66 0.52 -10.66 3.19
C TYR A 66 0.23 -10.67 4.69
N GLN A 67 1.17 -11.20 5.46
CA GLN A 67 1.05 -11.30 6.92
C GLN A 67 0.88 -9.94 7.59
N ASP A 68 1.60 -8.93 7.12
CA ASP A 68 1.54 -7.55 7.61
C ASP A 68 0.18 -6.88 7.31
N GLU A 69 -0.42 -7.14 6.14
CA GLU A 69 -1.76 -6.67 5.78
C GLU A 69 -2.84 -7.26 6.70
N LEU A 70 -2.71 -8.56 7.03
CA LEU A 70 -3.64 -9.20 7.95
C LEU A 70 -3.42 -8.78 9.39
N GLN A 71 -2.17 -8.49 9.81
CA GLN A 71 -1.91 -7.88 11.12
C GLN A 71 -2.57 -6.51 11.23
N GLU A 72 -2.51 -5.68 10.20
CA GLU A 72 -3.17 -4.38 10.18
C GLU A 72 -4.70 -4.51 10.26
N ALA A 73 -5.27 -5.50 9.59
CA ALA A 73 -6.70 -5.79 9.68
C ALA A 73 -7.11 -6.22 11.10
N VAL A 74 -6.35 -7.13 11.72
CA VAL A 74 -6.59 -7.56 13.13
C VAL A 74 -6.40 -6.38 14.08
N GLY A 75 -5.35 -5.59 13.90
CA GLY A 75 -5.11 -4.38 14.69
C GLY A 75 -6.25 -3.37 14.59
N SER A 76 -6.85 -3.22 13.40
CA SER A 76 -8.03 -2.38 13.18
C SER A 76 -9.25 -2.91 13.96
N LEU A 77 -9.51 -4.22 13.93
CA LEU A 77 -10.60 -4.83 14.72
C LEU A 77 -10.42 -4.57 16.20
N ILE A 78 -9.21 -4.79 16.73
CA ILE A 78 -8.89 -4.54 18.16
C ILE A 78 -9.09 -3.07 18.51
N SER A 79 -8.65 -2.15 17.66
CA SER A 79 -8.82 -0.71 17.88
C SER A 79 -10.30 -0.28 17.90
N ASP A 80 -11.14 -1.01 17.18
CA ASP A 80 -12.59 -0.82 17.15
C ASP A 80 -13.34 -1.64 18.22
N ASN A 81 -12.65 -2.10 19.28
CA ASN A 81 -13.16 -2.89 20.41
C ASN A 81 -13.67 -4.29 20.02
N ILE A 82 -13.16 -4.87 18.94
CA ILE A 82 -13.36 -6.28 18.59
C ILE A 82 -12.09 -7.03 18.97
N ASP A 83 -11.93 -7.29 20.24
CA ASP A 83 -10.75 -7.92 20.84
C ASP A 83 -10.99 -9.38 21.26
N ASN A 84 -12.20 -9.90 21.10
CA ASN A 84 -12.48 -11.32 21.33
C ASN A 84 -11.86 -12.17 20.22
N VAL A 85 -10.90 -13.03 20.58
CA VAL A 85 -10.16 -13.88 19.62
C VAL A 85 -11.09 -14.82 18.84
N SER A 86 -12.21 -15.25 19.42
CA SER A 86 -13.20 -16.07 18.72
C SER A 86 -13.89 -15.27 17.60
N ASP A 87 -14.26 -14.02 17.86
CA ASP A 87 -14.88 -13.15 16.87
C ASP A 87 -13.88 -12.80 15.76
N ILE A 88 -12.63 -12.48 16.11
CA ILE A 88 -11.54 -12.30 15.14
C ILE A 88 -11.38 -13.56 14.30
N GLY A 89 -11.43 -14.75 14.91
CA GLY A 89 -11.34 -16.04 14.24
C GLY A 89 -12.47 -16.30 13.23
N PHE A 90 -13.67 -15.78 13.46
CA PHE A 90 -14.79 -15.84 12.51
C PHE A 90 -14.66 -14.79 11.40
N LEU A 91 -14.25 -13.55 11.73
CA LEU A 91 -14.19 -12.44 10.79
C LEU A 91 -13.03 -12.54 9.80
N MET A 92 -11.84 -12.89 10.27
CA MET A 92 -10.62 -12.80 9.47
C MET A 92 -10.56 -13.72 8.24
N PRO A 93 -11.09 -14.96 8.26
CA PRO A 93 -11.21 -15.78 7.05
C PRO A 93 -12.01 -15.10 5.93
N ASP A 94 -13.16 -14.50 6.28
CA ASP A 94 -14.00 -13.79 5.32
C ASP A 94 -13.33 -12.51 4.85
N ILE A 95 -12.74 -11.73 5.75
CA ILE A 95 -11.96 -10.51 5.44
C ILE A 95 -10.83 -10.82 4.46
N ALA A 96 -10.00 -11.82 4.75
CA ALA A 96 -8.85 -12.17 3.93
C ALA A 96 -9.26 -12.67 2.54
N ARG A 97 -10.32 -13.49 2.46
CA ARG A 97 -10.88 -13.98 1.21
C ARG A 97 -11.46 -12.84 0.35
N ALA A 98 -12.25 -11.97 0.97
CA ALA A 98 -12.84 -10.83 0.29
C ALA A 98 -11.77 -9.84 -0.21
N ALA A 99 -10.72 -9.60 0.57
CA ALA A 99 -9.61 -8.75 0.16
C ALA A 99 -8.96 -9.28 -1.14
N THR A 100 -8.74 -10.58 -1.25
CA THR A 100 -8.21 -11.20 -2.48
C THR A 100 -9.22 -11.13 -3.63
N ALA A 101 -10.49 -11.45 -3.38
CA ALA A 101 -11.52 -11.48 -4.40
C ALA A 101 -11.78 -10.11 -5.02
N THR A 102 -11.82 -9.06 -4.19
CA THR A 102 -12.27 -7.71 -4.57
C THR A 102 -11.13 -6.72 -4.80
N ARG A 103 -9.88 -7.07 -4.44
CA ARG A 103 -8.72 -6.15 -4.40
C ARG A 103 -8.91 -4.92 -3.50
N THR A 104 -9.76 -5.05 -2.51
CA THR A 104 -9.92 -4.07 -1.43
C THR A 104 -9.04 -4.50 -0.27
N SER A 105 -8.44 -3.56 0.47
CA SER A 105 -7.53 -3.91 1.55
C SER A 105 -8.23 -4.74 2.65
N ALA A 106 -7.50 -5.65 3.28
CA ALA A 106 -8.02 -6.41 4.42
C ALA A 106 -8.40 -5.47 5.59
N GLN A 107 -7.66 -4.38 5.77
CA GLN A 107 -7.95 -3.36 6.77
C GLN A 107 -9.29 -2.66 6.53
N ASP A 108 -9.63 -2.33 5.28
CA ASP A 108 -10.91 -1.68 4.98
C ASP A 108 -12.08 -2.65 5.19
N TRP A 109 -11.92 -3.92 4.85
CA TRP A 109 -12.90 -4.95 5.19
C TRP A 109 -13.04 -5.15 6.71
N ALA A 110 -11.95 -5.05 7.47
CA ALA A 110 -12.00 -5.09 8.94
C ALA A 110 -12.82 -3.93 9.51
N LYS A 111 -12.71 -2.73 8.95
CA LYS A 111 -13.54 -1.59 9.36
C LYS A 111 -15.02 -1.80 9.02
N VAL A 112 -15.33 -2.45 7.89
CA VAL A 112 -16.73 -2.87 7.60
C VAL A 112 -17.22 -3.89 8.63
N ALA A 113 -16.39 -4.86 9.01
CA ALA A 113 -16.71 -5.82 10.06
C ALA A 113 -16.95 -5.13 11.43
N ALA A 114 -16.17 -4.08 11.72
CA ALA A 114 -16.34 -3.29 12.94
C ALA A 114 -17.69 -2.56 12.98
N VAL A 115 -18.08 -1.87 11.91
CA VAL A 115 -19.39 -1.21 11.87
C VAL A 115 -20.54 -2.22 11.79
N TRP A 116 -20.33 -3.39 11.19
CA TRP A 116 -21.29 -4.50 11.22
C TRP A 116 -21.62 -4.95 12.64
N GLN A 117 -20.60 -5.19 13.47
CA GLN A 117 -20.83 -5.60 14.87
C GLN A 117 -21.27 -4.43 15.76
N ASN A 118 -20.53 -3.32 15.71
CA ASN A 118 -20.73 -2.23 16.66
C ASN A 118 -21.99 -1.41 16.37
N SER A 119 -22.24 -1.08 15.10
CA SER A 119 -23.35 -0.21 14.69
C SER A 119 -24.59 -0.99 14.27
N LEU A 120 -24.43 -2.00 13.42
CA LEU A 120 -25.56 -2.76 12.88
C LEU A 120 -25.96 -3.99 13.71
N LYS A 121 -25.24 -4.29 14.81
CA LYS A 121 -25.52 -5.37 15.76
C LYS A 121 -25.51 -6.76 15.13
N GLY A 122 -24.66 -6.95 14.11
CA GLY A 122 -24.48 -8.23 13.46
C GLY A 122 -23.53 -9.15 14.22
N ALA A 123 -23.69 -10.46 14.10
CA ALA A 123 -22.79 -11.43 14.69
C ALA A 123 -21.54 -11.63 13.79
N ALA A 124 -20.37 -11.85 14.42
CA ALA A 124 -19.10 -12.06 13.69
C ALA A 124 -19.20 -13.21 12.68
N ARG A 125 -19.84 -14.32 13.05
CA ARG A 125 -20.01 -15.51 12.20
C ARG A 125 -20.84 -15.27 10.93
N ASP A 126 -21.64 -14.21 10.89
CA ASP A 126 -22.53 -13.90 9.77
C ASP A 126 -21.91 -12.85 8.84
N PHE A 127 -20.64 -12.51 9.00
CA PHE A 127 -19.99 -11.46 8.22
C PHE A 127 -19.87 -11.81 6.72
N GLY A 128 -19.74 -13.08 6.37
CA GLY A 128 -19.79 -13.53 4.98
C GLY A 128 -21.07 -13.13 4.26
N ALA A 129 -22.22 -13.10 4.97
CA ALA A 129 -23.48 -12.62 4.41
C ALA A 129 -23.45 -11.13 4.03
N VAL A 130 -22.74 -10.29 4.81
CA VAL A 130 -22.54 -8.86 4.48
C VAL A 130 -21.83 -8.72 3.14
N GLN A 131 -20.78 -9.50 2.95
CA GLN A 131 -19.98 -9.47 1.74
C GLN A 131 -20.79 -9.92 0.51
N ASN A 132 -21.65 -10.93 0.67
CA ASN A 132 -22.53 -11.39 -0.41
C ASN A 132 -23.61 -10.36 -0.75
N ILE A 133 -24.19 -9.68 0.24
CA ILE A 133 -25.14 -8.58 0.05
C ILE A 133 -24.49 -7.45 -0.74
N MET A 134 -23.27 -7.05 -0.34
CA MET A 134 -22.51 -5.98 -1.00
C MET A 134 -22.10 -6.38 -2.43
N ALA A 135 -21.69 -7.63 -2.62
CA ALA A 135 -21.34 -8.16 -3.94
C ALA A 135 -22.55 -8.13 -4.88
N TYR A 136 -23.69 -8.67 -4.44
CA TYR A 136 -24.92 -8.63 -5.22
C TYR A 136 -25.31 -7.18 -5.57
N ALA A 137 -25.30 -6.28 -4.60
CA ALA A 137 -25.61 -4.88 -4.84
C ALA A 137 -24.65 -4.25 -5.85
N GLY A 138 -23.34 -4.53 -5.75
CA GLY A 138 -22.33 -4.06 -6.69
C GLY A 138 -22.57 -4.49 -8.13
N ASP A 139 -23.05 -5.72 -8.34
CA ASP A 139 -23.36 -6.26 -9.66
C ASP A 139 -24.60 -5.61 -10.31
N GLN A 140 -25.43 -4.91 -9.52
CA GLN A 140 -26.66 -4.28 -10.02
C GLN A 140 -26.46 -2.87 -10.62
N GLY A 141 -25.26 -2.32 -10.52
CA GLY A 141 -25.00 -0.96 -11.04
C GLY A 141 -23.53 -0.59 -11.02
N SER A 142 -23.25 0.70 -10.99
CA SER A 142 -21.90 1.24 -11.08
C SER A 142 -21.32 1.74 -9.73
N PHE A 143 -21.93 1.34 -8.62
CA PHE A 143 -21.39 1.56 -7.29
C PHE A 143 -20.75 0.26 -6.81
N GLU A 144 -19.49 0.05 -7.20
CA GLU A 144 -18.80 -1.23 -7.02
C GLU A 144 -18.36 -1.48 -5.56
N ILE A 145 -17.91 -2.71 -5.26
CA ILE A 145 -17.56 -3.16 -3.91
C ILE A 145 -16.51 -2.25 -3.24
N PRO A 146 -15.41 -1.83 -3.87
CA PRO A 146 -14.43 -0.97 -3.19
C PRO A 146 -15.03 0.34 -2.66
N ASP A 147 -15.92 0.95 -3.43
CA ASP A 147 -16.62 2.16 -3.02
C ASP A 147 -17.66 1.88 -1.93
N GLN A 148 -18.37 0.75 -2.00
CA GLN A 148 -19.28 0.33 -0.94
C GLN A 148 -18.53 0.12 0.39
N VAL A 149 -17.37 -0.53 0.38
CA VAL A 149 -16.51 -0.75 1.56
C VAL A 149 -16.06 0.58 2.16
N LYS A 150 -15.63 1.51 1.32
CA LYS A 150 -15.24 2.87 1.74
C LYS A 150 -16.37 3.59 2.45
N TRP A 151 -17.56 3.58 1.89
CA TRP A 151 -18.69 4.37 2.39
C TRP A 151 -19.51 3.68 3.48
N MET A 152 -19.45 2.35 3.57
CA MET A 152 -20.12 1.58 4.62
C MET A 152 -19.72 2.06 6.02
N GLN A 153 -18.43 2.39 6.20
CA GLN A 153 -17.91 2.90 7.47
C GLN A 153 -18.63 4.18 7.95
N SER A 154 -19.05 5.03 7.03
CA SER A 154 -19.75 6.27 7.37
C SER A 154 -21.27 6.13 7.42
N LEU A 155 -21.84 5.28 6.57
CA LEU A 155 -23.30 5.15 6.41
C LEU A 155 -23.89 4.16 7.41
N ALA A 156 -23.20 3.07 7.74
CA ALA A 156 -23.71 2.07 8.67
C ALA A 156 -24.03 2.63 10.07
N PRO A 157 -23.19 3.47 10.70
CA PRO A 157 -23.53 4.12 11.96
C PRO A 157 -24.77 5.00 11.87
N MET A 158 -25.02 5.65 10.73
CA MET A 158 -26.20 6.50 10.53
C MET A 158 -27.49 5.68 10.36
N MET A 159 -27.36 4.44 9.88
CA MET A 159 -28.49 3.51 9.79
C MET A 159 -28.82 2.86 11.13
N ALA A 160 -27.93 2.96 12.13
CA ALA A 160 -28.19 2.41 13.47
C ALA A 160 -29.47 3.01 14.07
N GLY A 161 -30.36 2.15 14.57
CA GLY A 161 -31.67 2.56 15.06
C GLY A 161 -32.78 2.65 13.99
N ILE A 162 -32.41 2.76 12.71
CA ILE A 162 -33.35 2.74 11.57
C ILE A 162 -33.52 1.30 11.07
N ALA A 163 -32.39 0.67 10.75
CA ALA A 163 -32.29 -0.71 10.34
C ALA A 163 -31.09 -1.37 11.02
N SER A 164 -31.06 -2.68 11.08
CA SER A 164 -30.00 -3.45 11.73
C SER A 164 -29.68 -4.70 10.92
N GLY A 165 -28.53 -5.31 11.20
CA GLY A 165 -28.15 -6.56 10.58
C GLY A 165 -28.10 -6.51 9.06
N LYS A 166 -28.42 -7.64 8.42
CA LYS A 166 -28.40 -7.82 6.96
C LYS A 166 -29.31 -6.82 6.22
N GLU A 167 -30.42 -6.44 6.84
CA GLU A 167 -31.35 -5.46 6.26
C GLU A 167 -30.68 -4.10 6.06
N ALA A 168 -29.97 -3.60 7.07
CA ALA A 168 -29.29 -2.31 6.97
C ALA A 168 -28.22 -2.30 5.84
N VAL A 169 -27.50 -3.40 5.67
CA VAL A 169 -26.50 -3.52 4.60
C VAL A 169 -27.18 -3.52 3.22
N ALA A 170 -28.30 -4.25 3.08
CA ALA A 170 -29.06 -4.28 1.83
C ALA A 170 -29.70 -2.93 1.51
N GLU A 171 -30.20 -2.21 2.52
CA GLU A 171 -30.71 -0.84 2.39
C GLU A 171 -29.61 0.11 1.85
N ILE A 172 -28.43 0.08 2.48
CA ILE A 172 -27.31 0.92 2.07
C ILE A 172 -26.89 0.58 0.64
N GLY A 173 -26.67 -0.71 0.35
CA GLY A 173 -26.25 -1.16 -0.98
C GLY A 173 -27.23 -0.75 -2.09
N ALA A 174 -28.53 -1.02 -1.89
CA ALA A 174 -29.55 -0.64 -2.85
C ALA A 174 -29.67 0.89 -3.02
N SER A 175 -29.63 1.65 -1.91
CA SER A 175 -29.68 3.11 -1.95
C SER A 175 -28.50 3.72 -2.70
N LEU A 176 -27.29 3.21 -2.50
CA LEU A 176 -26.08 3.67 -3.20
C LEU A 176 -26.15 3.41 -4.70
N GLN A 177 -26.68 2.25 -5.13
CA GLN A 177 -26.86 1.97 -6.57
C GLN A 177 -27.84 2.94 -7.23
N ILE A 178 -28.95 3.22 -6.56
CA ILE A 178 -29.95 4.14 -7.09
C ILE A 178 -29.44 5.58 -7.05
N ALA A 179 -28.82 6.00 -5.94
CA ALA A 179 -28.24 7.34 -5.81
C ALA A 179 -27.19 7.63 -6.92
N LYS A 180 -26.42 6.60 -7.31
CA LYS A 180 -25.41 6.71 -8.37
C LYS A 180 -26.00 7.02 -9.74
N ILE A 181 -27.25 6.68 -10.01
CA ILE A 181 -27.94 7.01 -11.26
C ILE A 181 -28.04 8.54 -11.42
N GLY A 182 -28.21 9.28 -10.31
CA GLY A 182 -28.34 10.74 -10.29
C GLY A 182 -27.05 11.50 -9.93
N ALA A 183 -25.90 10.83 -9.87
CA ALA A 183 -24.65 11.43 -9.43
C ALA A 183 -23.51 11.19 -10.42
N GLY A 184 -22.61 12.15 -10.55
CA GLY A 184 -21.45 12.07 -11.44
C GLY A 184 -20.36 11.10 -10.94
N SER A 185 -20.31 10.84 -9.61
CA SER A 185 -19.36 9.95 -9.00
C SER A 185 -19.98 9.10 -7.89
N THR A 186 -19.30 8.04 -7.46
CA THR A 186 -19.70 7.23 -6.31
C THR A 186 -19.62 8.02 -5.00
N ASP A 187 -18.62 8.88 -4.86
CA ASP A 187 -18.47 9.75 -3.71
C ASP A 187 -19.60 10.78 -3.60
N GLU A 188 -20.02 11.37 -4.71
CA GLU A 188 -21.16 12.27 -4.75
C GLU A 188 -22.45 11.55 -4.36
N ALA A 189 -22.72 10.38 -4.94
CA ALA A 189 -23.89 9.57 -4.61
C ALA A 189 -23.99 9.23 -3.12
N ALA A 190 -22.88 8.77 -2.54
CA ALA A 190 -22.82 8.42 -1.13
C ALA A 190 -22.92 9.64 -0.21
N ASN A 191 -22.33 10.77 -0.61
CA ASN A 191 -22.44 12.01 0.15
C ASN A 191 -23.89 12.55 0.11
N ASN A 192 -24.57 12.46 -1.02
CA ASN A 192 -25.98 12.84 -1.14
C ASN A 192 -26.86 11.97 -0.23
N PHE A 193 -26.62 10.66 -0.18
CA PHE A 193 -27.30 9.76 0.74
C PHE A 193 -27.01 10.10 2.20
N LYS A 194 -25.76 10.34 2.56
CA LYS A 194 -25.35 10.77 3.90
C LYS A 194 -26.06 12.05 4.32
N ASN A 195 -26.13 13.04 3.46
CA ASN A 195 -26.81 14.30 3.73
C ASN A 195 -28.33 14.12 3.89
N PHE A 196 -28.95 13.26 3.08
CA PHE A 196 -30.35 12.87 3.27
C PHE A 196 -30.59 12.29 4.66
N LEU A 197 -29.79 11.31 5.10
CA LEU A 197 -29.92 10.71 6.44
C LEU A 197 -29.71 11.75 7.56
N THR A 198 -28.72 12.64 7.39
CA THR A 198 -28.47 13.70 8.37
C THR A 198 -29.64 14.66 8.47
N LYS A 199 -30.19 15.10 7.33
CA LYS A 199 -31.20 16.15 7.27
C LYS A 199 -32.56 15.65 7.70
N ILE A 200 -32.95 14.42 7.32
CA ILE A 200 -34.27 13.89 7.67
C ILE A 200 -34.46 13.73 9.20
N PHE A 201 -33.38 13.47 9.93
CA PHE A 201 -33.40 13.37 11.39
C PHE A 201 -33.01 14.67 12.11
N ALA A 202 -32.76 15.75 11.39
CA ALA A 202 -32.48 17.04 11.99
C ALA A 202 -33.70 17.56 12.77
N ARG A 203 -33.47 18.25 13.89
CA ARG A 203 -34.54 18.74 14.77
C ARG A 203 -35.52 19.69 14.08
N ASP A 204 -35.01 20.55 13.20
CA ASP A 204 -35.82 21.47 12.39
C ASP A 204 -36.73 20.71 11.43
N THR A 205 -36.24 19.67 10.77
CA THR A 205 -37.04 18.80 9.92
C THR A 205 -38.12 18.05 10.73
N GLN A 206 -37.75 17.44 11.84
CA GLN A 206 -38.71 16.74 12.71
C GLN A 206 -39.82 17.70 13.21
N LYS A 207 -39.46 18.93 13.59
CA LYS A 207 -40.41 19.96 13.97
C LYS A 207 -41.36 20.34 12.82
N GLN A 208 -40.84 20.53 11.63
CA GLN A 208 -41.65 20.84 10.44
C GLN A 208 -42.70 19.76 10.13
N PHE A 209 -42.31 18.49 10.30
CA PHE A 209 -43.25 17.36 10.15
C PHE A 209 -44.29 17.35 11.28
N ALA A 210 -43.85 17.55 12.54
CA ALA A 210 -44.73 17.59 13.71
C ALA A 210 -45.74 18.75 13.63
N ASP A 211 -45.36 19.91 13.15
CA ASP A 211 -46.24 21.07 12.94
C ASP A 211 -47.41 20.76 11.96
N LEU A 212 -47.25 19.73 11.12
CA LEU A 212 -48.30 19.20 10.24
C LEU A 212 -48.95 17.92 10.76
N GLY A 213 -48.73 17.58 12.03
CA GLY A 213 -49.27 16.39 12.65
C GLY A 213 -48.65 15.09 12.17
N ILE A 214 -47.45 15.13 11.63
CA ILE A 214 -46.71 13.96 11.14
C ILE A 214 -45.60 13.62 12.14
N ASP A 215 -45.80 12.53 12.91
CA ASP A 215 -44.72 11.91 13.67
C ASP A 215 -43.79 11.14 12.72
N LEU A 216 -42.63 11.70 12.44
CA LEU A 216 -41.65 11.12 11.50
C LEU A 216 -41.14 9.77 11.98
N GLN A 217 -40.72 9.68 13.24
CA GLN A 217 -40.17 8.44 13.82
C GLN A 217 -41.20 7.34 13.96
N GLY A 218 -42.38 7.68 14.50
CA GLY A 218 -43.49 6.74 14.62
C GLY A 218 -44.01 6.27 13.26
N SER A 219 -44.00 7.15 12.24
CA SER A 219 -44.38 6.76 10.88
C SER A 219 -43.38 5.77 10.28
N ILE A 220 -42.06 6.02 10.39
CA ILE A 220 -41.02 5.10 9.92
C ILE A 220 -41.13 3.75 10.63
N ALA A 221 -41.33 3.74 11.95
CA ALA A 221 -41.54 2.51 12.73
C ALA A 221 -42.80 1.74 12.28
N SER A 222 -43.88 2.45 11.97
CA SER A 222 -45.12 1.86 11.45
C SER A 222 -44.94 1.25 10.07
N TYR A 223 -44.22 1.91 9.16
CA TYR A 223 -43.87 1.36 7.86
C TYR A 223 -43.01 0.09 8.00
N LYS A 224 -41.99 0.11 8.88
CA LYS A 224 -41.16 -1.05 9.17
C LYS A 224 -41.99 -2.23 9.69
N ALA A 225 -42.92 -1.98 10.60
CA ALA A 225 -43.86 -3.00 11.12
C ALA A 225 -44.75 -3.59 10.02
N ALA A 226 -45.08 -2.80 9.01
CA ALA A 226 -45.80 -3.23 7.80
C ALA A 226 -44.93 -3.92 6.75
N GLY A 227 -43.65 -4.18 7.03
CA GLY A 227 -42.71 -4.82 6.10
C GLY A 227 -42.15 -3.89 5.02
N ILE A 228 -42.41 -2.59 5.10
CA ILE A 228 -41.87 -1.59 4.18
C ILE A 228 -40.46 -1.20 4.65
N SER A 229 -39.54 -1.06 3.72
CA SER A 229 -38.17 -0.67 4.04
C SER A 229 -38.10 0.70 4.71
N PRO A 230 -37.18 0.92 5.66
CA PRO A 230 -37.04 2.22 6.31
C PRO A 230 -36.80 3.38 5.36
N ILE A 231 -35.97 3.19 4.33
CA ILE A 231 -35.71 4.23 3.30
C ILE A 231 -36.98 4.52 2.48
N GLU A 232 -37.69 3.49 2.06
CA GLU A 232 -38.99 3.65 1.38
C GLU A 232 -40.01 4.32 2.29
N GLY A 233 -40.04 3.95 3.58
CA GLY A 233 -40.89 4.60 4.58
C GLY A 233 -40.59 6.08 4.74
N MET A 234 -39.30 6.47 4.78
CA MET A 234 -38.88 7.89 4.79
C MET A 234 -39.37 8.66 3.57
N LEU A 235 -39.24 8.09 2.39
CA LEU A 235 -39.71 8.72 1.14
C LEU A 235 -41.24 8.84 1.13
N SER A 236 -41.97 7.85 1.63
CA SER A 236 -43.42 7.90 1.79
C SER A 236 -43.86 8.98 2.78
N VAL A 237 -43.15 9.17 3.87
CA VAL A 237 -43.41 10.25 4.82
C VAL A 237 -43.14 11.62 4.20
N ILE A 238 -42.14 11.75 3.35
CA ILE A 238 -41.88 12.98 2.58
C ILE A 238 -43.05 13.29 1.65
N GLU A 239 -43.56 12.31 0.89
CA GLU A 239 -44.76 12.52 0.05
C GLU A 239 -45.98 12.94 0.88
N ARG A 240 -46.19 12.32 2.03
CA ARG A 240 -47.23 12.68 2.97
C ARG A 240 -47.10 14.12 3.50
N TYR A 241 -45.86 14.54 3.81
CA TYR A 241 -45.57 15.91 4.23
C TYR A 241 -45.92 16.91 3.13
N LEU A 242 -45.50 16.67 1.87
CA LEU A 242 -45.82 17.51 0.74
C LEU A 242 -47.33 17.65 0.52
N ASN A 243 -48.07 16.53 0.61
CA ASN A 243 -49.51 16.52 0.49
C ASN A 243 -50.23 17.26 1.65
N ALA A 244 -49.68 17.16 2.87
CA ALA A 244 -50.21 17.88 4.03
C ALA A 244 -49.96 19.40 3.95
N LYS A 245 -48.89 19.83 3.29
CA LYS A 245 -48.65 21.25 2.99
C LYS A 245 -49.66 21.78 1.98
N SER A 246 -49.78 21.12 0.85
CA SER A 246 -50.86 21.32 -0.12
C SER A 246 -50.83 20.20 -1.18
N PRO A 247 -51.98 19.77 -1.72
CA PRO A 247 -52.02 18.86 -2.86
C PRO A 247 -51.23 19.37 -4.07
N GLU A 248 -51.24 20.72 -4.27
CA GLU A 248 -50.49 21.39 -5.35
C GLU A 248 -48.97 21.25 -5.14
N ALA A 249 -48.47 21.28 -3.88
CA ALA A 249 -47.07 21.07 -3.58
C ALA A 249 -46.63 19.66 -3.99
N LEU A 250 -47.40 18.62 -3.65
CA LEU A 250 -47.13 17.25 -4.08
C LEU A 250 -47.22 17.10 -5.61
N ALA A 251 -48.24 17.67 -6.26
CA ALA A 251 -48.38 17.61 -7.69
C ALA A 251 -47.22 18.34 -8.42
N GLY A 252 -46.84 19.53 -7.92
CA GLY A 252 -45.69 20.28 -8.40
C GLY A 252 -44.37 19.50 -8.25
N PHE A 253 -44.18 18.89 -7.11
CA PHE A 253 -43.01 18.04 -6.85
C PHE A 253 -42.94 16.86 -7.84
N LYS A 254 -44.01 16.10 -8.02
CA LYS A 254 -44.08 15.01 -9.00
C LYS A 254 -43.88 15.49 -10.45
N SER A 255 -44.31 16.68 -10.79
CA SER A 255 -44.09 17.29 -12.09
C SER A 255 -42.65 17.72 -12.30
N ALA A 256 -42.04 18.38 -11.32
CA ALA A 256 -40.62 18.74 -11.34
C ALA A 256 -39.71 17.51 -11.49
N MET A 257 -40.05 16.40 -10.82
CA MET A 257 -39.30 15.15 -10.94
C MET A 257 -39.30 14.55 -12.36
N LYS A 258 -40.22 14.89 -13.22
CA LYS A 258 -40.28 14.43 -14.63
C LYS A 258 -39.43 15.28 -15.59
N ILE A 259 -38.92 16.40 -15.14
CA ILE A 259 -38.06 17.28 -15.96
C ILE A 259 -36.75 16.59 -16.22
N LYS A 260 -36.39 16.37 -17.48
CA LYS A 260 -35.17 15.66 -17.88
C LYS A 260 -33.89 16.50 -17.71
N ASN A 261 -34.02 17.84 -17.93
CA ASN A 261 -32.88 18.76 -17.78
C ASN A 261 -32.63 19.01 -16.30
N ASP A 262 -31.42 18.75 -15.85
CA ASP A 262 -31.05 18.81 -14.42
C ASP A 262 -31.17 20.22 -13.86
N THR A 263 -30.66 21.24 -14.56
CA THR A 263 -30.72 22.64 -14.13
C THR A 263 -32.18 23.14 -14.04
N ALA A 264 -32.98 22.87 -15.06
CA ALA A 264 -34.38 23.28 -15.06
C ALA A 264 -35.20 22.55 -13.97
N ARG A 265 -34.88 21.30 -13.71
CA ARG A 265 -35.49 20.52 -12.61
C ARG A 265 -35.12 21.11 -11.25
N ASP A 266 -33.85 21.43 -11.03
CA ASP A 266 -33.39 22.00 -9.76
C ASP A 266 -34.00 23.39 -9.53
N GLU A 267 -34.11 24.24 -10.55
CA GLU A 267 -34.81 25.52 -10.48
C GLU A 267 -36.29 25.33 -10.12
N ALA A 268 -36.96 24.36 -10.76
CA ALA A 268 -38.36 24.05 -10.46
C ALA A 268 -38.54 23.55 -8.99
N LEU A 269 -37.65 22.72 -8.48
CA LEU A 269 -37.68 22.22 -7.12
C LEU A 269 -37.39 23.35 -6.09
N GLN A 270 -36.43 24.22 -6.38
CA GLN A 270 -36.14 25.39 -5.55
C GLN A 270 -37.32 26.37 -5.51
N ALA A 271 -37.92 26.65 -6.68
CA ALA A 271 -39.12 27.48 -6.76
C ALA A 271 -40.27 26.86 -5.94
N LEU A 272 -40.45 25.55 -6.04
CA LEU A 272 -41.46 24.83 -5.28
C LEU A 272 -41.20 24.93 -3.75
N ALA A 273 -39.96 24.69 -3.34
CA ALA A 273 -39.57 24.77 -1.93
C ALA A 273 -39.82 26.18 -1.36
N LYS A 274 -39.52 27.23 -2.14
CA LYS A 274 -39.77 28.62 -1.77
C LYS A 274 -41.25 28.95 -1.73
N ASN A 275 -42.02 28.59 -2.78
CA ASN A 275 -43.43 28.97 -2.93
C ASN A 275 -44.32 28.32 -1.87
N PHE A 276 -44.02 27.09 -1.48
CA PHE A 276 -44.79 26.33 -0.48
C PHE A 276 -44.16 26.31 0.92
N GLY A 277 -43.01 26.99 1.10
CA GLY A 277 -42.33 27.03 2.40
C GLY A 277 -41.99 25.63 2.89
N LEU A 278 -41.42 24.79 2.01
CA LEU A 278 -41.20 23.37 2.31
C LEU A 278 -40.03 23.10 3.28
N GLY A 279 -39.33 24.16 3.71
CA GLY A 279 -38.25 24.07 4.65
C GLY A 279 -36.90 23.69 4.01
N ASP A 280 -35.85 23.69 4.85
CA ASP A 280 -34.46 23.58 4.40
C ASP A 280 -34.13 22.22 3.75
N MET A 281 -34.86 21.15 4.14
CA MET A 281 -34.63 19.83 3.54
C MET A 281 -34.86 19.82 2.03
N PHE A 282 -35.89 20.50 1.56
CA PHE A 282 -36.21 20.56 0.12
C PHE A 282 -35.46 21.66 -0.64
N ALA A 283 -34.85 22.58 0.09
CA ALA A 283 -33.93 23.58 -0.48
C ALA A 283 -32.48 23.03 -0.60
N ASP A 284 -32.18 21.93 0.07
CA ASP A 284 -30.86 21.30 0.05
C ASP A 284 -30.68 20.47 -1.23
N MET A 285 -29.76 20.94 -2.09
CA MET A 285 -29.50 20.31 -3.39
C MET A 285 -29.00 18.86 -3.25
N GLN A 286 -28.21 18.56 -2.25
CA GLN A 286 -27.64 17.21 -2.06
C GLN A 286 -28.72 16.23 -1.56
N VAL A 287 -29.57 16.67 -0.66
CA VAL A 287 -30.75 15.90 -0.22
C VAL A 287 -31.67 15.60 -1.39
N MET A 288 -31.93 16.61 -2.22
CA MET A 288 -32.77 16.44 -3.41
C MET A 288 -32.10 15.57 -4.48
N ALA A 289 -30.76 15.63 -4.60
CA ALA A 289 -30.00 14.75 -5.49
C ALA A 289 -30.08 13.27 -5.09
N PHE A 290 -30.35 12.96 -3.81
CA PHE A 290 -30.67 11.61 -3.36
C PHE A 290 -32.15 11.25 -3.57
N ILE A 291 -33.09 12.10 -3.15
CA ILE A 291 -34.53 11.82 -3.21
C ILE A 291 -34.99 11.55 -4.64
N ARG A 292 -34.52 12.34 -5.60
CA ARG A 292 -34.91 12.26 -7.02
C ARG A 292 -34.71 10.89 -7.66
N PRO A 293 -33.49 10.34 -7.74
CA PRO A 293 -33.26 9.03 -8.34
C PRO A 293 -33.99 7.93 -7.57
N MET A 294 -34.11 8.05 -6.25
CA MET A 294 -34.83 7.08 -5.41
C MET A 294 -36.31 6.99 -5.80
N LEU A 295 -37.03 8.11 -5.87
CA LEU A 295 -38.45 8.13 -6.25
C LEU A 295 -38.66 7.69 -7.71
N ALA A 296 -37.75 8.06 -8.59
CA ALA A 296 -37.82 7.66 -10.01
C ALA A 296 -37.55 6.16 -10.25
N ASN A 297 -36.84 5.50 -9.34
CA ASN A 297 -36.38 4.11 -9.50
C ASN A 297 -36.75 3.23 -8.30
N MET A 298 -37.89 3.49 -7.65
CA MET A 298 -38.28 2.79 -6.42
C MET A 298 -38.43 1.29 -6.65
N ASP A 299 -38.96 0.85 -7.78
CA ASP A 299 -39.11 -0.59 -8.06
C ASP A 299 -37.76 -1.27 -8.23
N ARG A 300 -36.81 -0.62 -8.88
CA ARG A 300 -35.44 -1.11 -8.99
C ARG A 300 -34.73 -1.15 -7.62
N TYR A 301 -34.95 -0.15 -6.78
CA TYR A 301 -34.46 -0.18 -5.39
C TYR A 301 -34.97 -1.40 -4.64
N ARG A 302 -36.30 -1.66 -4.69
CA ARG A 302 -36.90 -2.84 -4.06
C ARG A 302 -36.34 -4.16 -4.58
N GLU A 303 -36.14 -4.25 -5.88
CA GLU A 303 -35.56 -5.41 -6.55
C GLU A 303 -34.13 -5.66 -6.08
N ILE A 304 -33.26 -4.64 -6.09
CA ILE A 304 -31.88 -4.73 -5.62
C ILE A 304 -31.82 -5.12 -4.17
N ARG A 305 -32.60 -4.46 -3.30
CA ARG A 305 -32.66 -4.75 -1.88
C ARG A 305 -33.11 -6.19 -1.60
N ALA A 306 -34.21 -6.61 -2.21
CA ALA A 306 -34.72 -7.97 -2.03
C ALA A 306 -33.76 -9.02 -2.58
N GLY A 307 -33.13 -8.77 -3.73
CA GLY A 307 -32.11 -9.62 -4.32
C GLY A 307 -30.87 -9.74 -3.44
N ALA A 308 -30.39 -8.64 -2.89
CA ALA A 308 -29.27 -8.59 -1.97
C ALA A 308 -29.52 -9.40 -0.69
N LEU A 309 -30.72 -9.30 -0.12
CA LEU A 309 -31.10 -10.11 1.05
C LEU A 309 -31.16 -11.62 0.72
N ARG A 310 -31.66 -12.00 -0.44
CA ARG A 310 -31.62 -13.41 -0.89
C ARG A 310 -30.20 -13.90 -1.15
N ALA A 311 -29.34 -13.02 -1.60
CA ALA A 311 -27.93 -13.33 -1.85
C ALA A 311 -27.09 -13.53 -0.58
N ALA A 312 -27.59 -13.10 0.59
CA ALA A 312 -26.89 -13.20 1.86
C ALA A 312 -26.39 -14.60 2.20
N ASP A 313 -27.16 -15.62 1.83
CA ASP A 313 -26.86 -17.02 2.13
C ASP A 313 -26.14 -17.75 0.97
N ASN A 314 -25.76 -17.02 -0.09
CA ASN A 314 -24.97 -17.53 -1.20
C ASN A 314 -23.48 -17.31 -0.94
N ASP A 315 -22.61 -17.82 -1.84
CA ASP A 315 -21.17 -17.52 -1.84
C ASP A 315 -20.77 -16.82 -3.14
N LEU A 316 -21.19 -15.56 -3.28
CA LEU A 316 -20.97 -14.79 -4.50
C LEU A 316 -19.50 -14.46 -4.75
N LEU A 317 -18.71 -14.30 -3.68
CA LEU A 317 -17.29 -14.00 -3.80
C LEU A 317 -16.44 -15.23 -4.15
N ALA A 318 -16.94 -16.46 -4.02
CA ALA A 318 -16.20 -17.67 -4.33
C ALA A 318 -15.69 -17.68 -5.77
N SER A 319 -16.57 -17.41 -6.73
CA SER A 319 -16.20 -17.38 -8.14
C SER A 319 -15.15 -16.32 -8.46
N ALA A 320 -15.30 -15.11 -7.89
CA ALA A 320 -14.34 -14.03 -8.06
C ALA A 320 -12.99 -14.39 -7.42
N TYR A 321 -13.00 -14.97 -6.23
CA TYR A 321 -11.82 -15.45 -5.53
C TYR A 321 -11.07 -16.51 -6.35
N ASP A 322 -11.76 -17.54 -6.83
CA ASP A 322 -11.17 -18.62 -7.62
C ASP A 322 -10.59 -18.13 -8.95
N GLN A 323 -11.27 -17.18 -9.60
CA GLN A 323 -10.76 -16.55 -10.81
C GLN A 323 -9.50 -15.73 -10.53
N ARG A 324 -9.47 -14.98 -9.42
CA ARG A 324 -8.29 -14.22 -9.01
C ARG A 324 -7.08 -15.10 -8.77
N LEU A 325 -7.24 -16.20 -8.04
CA LEU A 325 -6.14 -17.13 -7.75
C LEU A 325 -5.50 -17.72 -9.02
N LYS A 326 -6.23 -17.81 -10.12
CA LYS A 326 -5.70 -18.28 -11.42
C LYS A 326 -4.86 -17.22 -12.15
N SER A 327 -4.86 -15.97 -11.70
CA SER A 327 -4.09 -14.92 -12.38
C SER A 327 -2.58 -15.06 -12.11
N PRO A 328 -1.72 -14.75 -13.10
CA PRO A 328 -0.26 -14.77 -12.88
C PRO A 328 0.21 -13.84 -11.76
N LEU A 329 -0.49 -12.73 -11.54
CA LEU A 329 -0.19 -11.79 -10.47
C LEU A 329 -0.39 -12.43 -9.09
N GLU A 330 -1.52 -13.12 -8.89
CA GLU A 330 -1.81 -13.80 -7.62
C GLU A 330 -0.90 -15.02 -7.41
N ALA A 331 -0.52 -15.74 -8.47
CA ALA A 331 0.48 -16.79 -8.39
C ALA A 331 1.85 -16.25 -7.92
N THR A 332 2.26 -15.08 -8.43
CA THR A 332 3.48 -14.40 -7.97
C THR A 332 3.34 -13.94 -6.52
N LYS A 333 2.17 -13.37 -6.15
CA LYS A 333 1.88 -12.98 -4.75
C LYS A 333 1.95 -14.19 -3.82
N ALA A 334 1.41 -15.35 -4.22
CA ALA A 334 1.48 -16.58 -3.41
C ALA A 334 2.92 -17.02 -3.13
N LEU A 335 3.81 -16.91 -4.11
CA LEU A 335 5.23 -17.17 -3.90
C LEU A 335 5.85 -16.19 -2.90
N MET A 336 5.51 -14.90 -3.00
CA MET A 336 5.99 -13.88 -2.07
C MET A 336 5.43 -14.08 -0.66
N VAL A 337 4.15 -14.42 -0.51
CA VAL A 337 3.52 -14.72 0.78
C VAL A 337 4.21 -15.93 1.44
N SER A 338 4.45 -16.99 0.67
CA SER A 338 5.14 -18.18 1.16
C SER A 338 6.60 -17.90 1.54
N SER A 339 7.30 -17.08 0.74
CA SER A 339 8.69 -16.70 1.06
C SER A 339 8.78 -15.81 2.30
N ARG A 340 7.81 -14.91 2.51
CA ARG A 340 7.71 -14.12 3.74
C ARG A 340 7.42 -14.99 4.96
N ASP A 341 6.50 -15.95 4.83
CA ASP A 341 6.21 -16.89 5.92
C ASP A 341 7.43 -17.72 6.30
N LEU A 342 8.18 -18.21 5.30
CA LEU A 342 9.44 -18.88 5.52
C LEU A 342 10.46 -17.95 6.21
N ALA A 343 10.57 -16.70 5.78
CA ALA A 343 11.47 -15.72 6.38
C ALA A 343 11.10 -15.43 7.85
N ILE A 344 9.81 -15.25 8.15
CA ILE A 344 9.33 -15.08 9.53
C ILE A 344 9.67 -16.33 10.36
N THR A 345 9.40 -17.54 9.84
CA THR A 345 9.65 -18.80 10.54
C THR A 345 11.13 -19.02 10.81
N LEU A 346 12.00 -18.75 9.83
CA LEU A 346 13.46 -18.81 10.02
C LEU A 346 13.94 -17.74 11.00
N GLY A 347 13.41 -16.53 10.87
CA GLY A 347 13.72 -15.43 11.78
C GLY A 347 13.32 -15.73 13.22
N ASP A 348 12.16 -16.35 13.45
CA ASP A 348 11.69 -16.78 14.78
C ASP A 348 12.70 -17.74 15.45
N GLN A 349 13.30 -18.65 14.68
CA GLN A 349 14.32 -19.59 15.18
C GLN A 349 15.68 -18.91 15.44
N LEU A 350 16.00 -17.88 14.67
CA LEU A 350 17.28 -17.18 14.75
C LEU A 350 17.26 -15.99 15.72
N ALA A 351 16.07 -15.43 15.99
CA ALA A 351 15.91 -14.26 16.84
C ALA A 351 16.54 -14.40 18.25
N PRO A 352 16.38 -15.52 18.98
CA PRO A 352 17.02 -15.68 20.28
C PRO A 352 18.55 -15.61 20.20
N SER A 353 19.16 -16.25 19.20
CA SER A 353 20.61 -16.22 18.98
C SER A 353 21.09 -14.81 18.59
N PHE A 354 20.27 -14.08 17.83
CA PHE A 354 20.58 -12.71 17.43
C PHE A 354 20.49 -11.73 18.62
N ILE A 355 19.51 -11.90 19.48
CA ILE A 355 19.35 -11.12 20.72
C ILE A 355 20.54 -11.40 21.66
N SER A 356 20.90 -12.67 21.88
CA SER A 356 22.06 -13.04 22.67
C SER A 356 23.35 -12.42 22.14
N LEU A 357 23.58 -12.52 20.83
CA LEU A 357 24.74 -11.90 20.17
C LEU A 357 24.74 -10.36 20.35
N THR A 358 23.58 -9.72 20.24
CA THR A 358 23.44 -8.28 20.45
C THR A 358 23.78 -7.89 21.90
N GLN A 359 23.32 -8.67 22.88
CA GLN A 359 23.60 -8.45 24.30
C GLN A 359 25.09 -8.63 24.62
N GLU A 360 25.76 -9.58 23.98
CA GLU A 360 27.20 -9.79 24.13
C GLU A 360 28.04 -8.71 23.45
N LEU A 361 27.57 -8.18 22.33
CA LEU A 361 28.25 -7.11 21.58
C LEU A 361 28.06 -5.73 22.22
N LEU A 362 26.94 -5.48 22.90
CA LEU A 362 26.63 -4.17 23.49
C LEU A 362 27.71 -3.68 24.48
N PRO A 363 28.21 -4.50 25.43
CA PRO A 363 29.32 -4.12 26.34
C PRO A 363 30.62 -3.87 25.59
N LEU A 364 30.89 -4.63 24.52
CA LEU A 364 32.10 -4.43 23.69
C LEU A 364 32.02 -3.07 22.94
N ILE A 365 30.85 -2.73 22.42
CA ILE A 365 30.61 -1.42 21.76
C ILE A 365 30.73 -0.28 22.77
N GLN A 366 30.17 -0.44 23.98
CA GLN A 366 30.30 0.53 25.05
C GLN A 366 31.75 0.68 25.52
N GLY A 367 32.47 -0.43 25.66
CA GLY A 367 33.91 -0.44 25.96
C GLY A 367 34.73 0.24 24.87
N ALA A 368 34.42 -0.04 23.60
CA ALA A 368 35.05 0.62 22.46
C ALA A 368 34.73 2.13 22.43
N LYS A 369 33.49 2.52 22.71
CA LYS A 369 33.09 3.94 22.82
C LYS A 369 33.89 4.65 23.92
N HIS A 370 34.02 4.04 25.09
CA HIS A 370 34.80 4.59 26.18
C HIS A 370 36.29 4.70 25.82
N TRP A 371 36.86 3.66 25.19
CA TRP A 371 38.24 3.65 24.73
C TRP A 371 38.49 4.74 23.66
N VAL A 372 37.59 4.87 22.68
CA VAL A 372 37.64 5.92 21.64
C VAL A 372 37.60 7.34 22.28
N ALA A 373 36.74 7.54 23.26
CA ALA A 373 36.61 8.82 23.97
C ALA A 373 37.86 9.17 24.79
N THR A 374 38.55 8.16 25.34
CA THR A 374 39.75 8.36 26.17
C THR A 374 41.07 8.41 25.37
N HIS A 375 41.04 8.03 24.08
CA HIS A 375 42.21 7.98 23.21
C HIS A 375 42.00 8.75 21.87
N PRO A 376 41.71 10.06 21.93
CA PRO A 376 41.36 10.83 20.72
C PRO A 376 42.53 10.92 19.71
N GLN A 377 43.77 10.84 20.17
CA GLN A 377 44.94 10.89 19.30
C GLN A 377 45.08 9.63 18.43
N PHE A 378 44.71 8.44 18.97
CA PHE A 378 44.68 7.20 18.22
C PHE A 378 43.58 7.21 17.15
N VAL A 379 42.41 7.75 17.49
CA VAL A 379 41.29 7.89 16.57
C VAL A 379 41.63 8.81 15.40
N SER A 380 42.26 9.96 15.70
CA SER A 380 42.68 10.91 14.64
C SER A 380 43.77 10.32 13.74
N GLY A 381 44.70 9.53 14.31
CA GLY A 381 45.75 8.82 13.58
C GLY A 381 45.20 7.74 12.67
N ALA A 382 44.27 6.91 13.19
CA ALA A 382 43.57 5.87 12.41
C ALA A 382 42.71 6.50 11.31
N PHE A 383 42.00 7.59 11.61
CA PHE A 383 41.19 8.32 10.61
C PHE A 383 42.06 8.87 9.47
N LYS A 384 43.23 9.46 9.77
CA LYS A 384 44.16 9.95 8.76
C LYS A 384 44.69 8.83 7.87
N LEU A 385 44.98 7.66 8.47
CA LEU A 385 45.48 6.47 7.76
C LEU A 385 44.40 5.86 6.85
N ILE A 386 43.17 5.75 7.34
CA ILE A 386 42.03 5.26 6.58
C ILE A 386 41.69 6.22 5.44
N SER A 387 41.71 7.54 5.72
CA SER A 387 41.46 8.56 4.69
C SER A 387 42.52 8.53 3.60
N ALA A 388 43.78 8.29 3.94
CA ALA A 388 44.86 8.11 2.96
C ALA A 388 44.68 6.83 2.11
N LEU A 389 44.32 5.71 2.75
CA LEU A 389 44.06 4.44 2.04
C LEU A 389 42.82 4.52 1.12
N LEU A 390 41.77 5.19 1.60
CA LEU A 390 40.56 5.48 0.79
C LEU A 390 40.90 6.38 -0.40
N ALA A 391 41.70 7.42 -0.18
CA ALA A 391 42.14 8.32 -1.26
C ALA A 391 42.94 7.57 -2.32
N ILE A 392 43.83 6.64 -1.91
CA ILE A 392 44.59 5.77 -2.83
C ILE A 392 43.65 4.83 -3.59
N LYS A 393 42.68 4.23 -2.90
CA LYS A 393 41.69 3.30 -3.54
C LYS A 393 40.76 4.05 -4.50
N ILE A 394 40.32 5.23 -4.15
CA ILE A 394 39.50 6.09 -5.03
C ILE A 394 40.32 6.54 -6.24
N ALA A 395 41.58 6.93 -6.04
CA ALA A 395 42.48 7.31 -7.13
C ALA A 395 42.71 6.12 -8.08
N THR A 396 42.92 4.90 -7.57
CA THR A 396 43.10 3.71 -8.41
C THR A 396 41.83 3.28 -9.15
N VAL A 397 40.66 3.40 -8.54
CA VAL A 397 39.36 3.16 -9.20
C VAL A 397 39.09 4.25 -10.23
N GLY A 398 39.31 5.51 -9.89
CA GLY A 398 39.18 6.64 -10.80
C GLY A 398 40.11 6.52 -12.01
N LEU A 399 41.35 6.07 -11.78
CA LEU A 399 42.33 5.81 -12.87
C LEU A 399 41.90 4.64 -13.77
N LYS A 400 41.39 3.54 -13.17
CA LYS A 400 40.84 2.39 -13.94
C LYS A 400 39.58 2.77 -14.72
N LEU A 401 38.66 3.54 -14.15
CA LEU A 401 37.48 4.03 -14.85
C LEU A 401 37.86 5.03 -15.94
N GLY A 402 38.77 5.96 -15.64
CA GLY A 402 39.28 6.91 -16.61
C GLY A 402 39.98 6.22 -17.78
N LEU A 403 40.86 5.26 -17.52
CA LEU A 403 41.52 4.46 -18.57
C LEU A 403 40.51 3.61 -19.36
N ASN A 404 39.52 3.01 -18.71
CA ASN A 404 38.50 2.22 -19.42
C ASN A 404 37.59 3.09 -20.31
N LEU A 405 37.20 4.27 -19.84
CA LEU A 405 36.43 5.24 -20.61
C LEU A 405 37.24 5.82 -21.79
N LEU A 406 38.55 5.94 -21.62
CA LEU A 406 39.44 6.45 -22.67
C LEU A 406 39.83 5.38 -23.71
N ILE A 407 40.04 4.13 -23.27
CA ILE A 407 40.53 3.04 -24.11
C ILE A 407 39.39 2.29 -24.80
N SER A 408 38.22 2.17 -24.13
CA SER A 408 37.08 1.39 -24.65
C SER A 408 36.59 1.84 -26.03
N PRO A 409 36.42 3.14 -26.35
CA PRO A 409 36.03 3.58 -27.68
C PRO A 409 37.08 3.24 -28.74
N PHE A 410 38.38 3.34 -28.39
CA PHE A 410 39.47 3.02 -29.33
C PHE A 410 39.57 1.52 -29.60
N VAL A 411 39.37 0.68 -28.58
CA VAL A 411 39.35 -0.78 -28.73
C VAL A 411 38.16 -1.23 -29.58
N SER A 412 36.99 -0.62 -29.41
CA SER A 412 35.82 -0.95 -30.23
C SER A 412 35.97 -0.50 -31.69
N VAL A 413 36.50 0.69 -31.92
CA VAL A 413 36.80 1.18 -33.27
C VAL A 413 37.90 0.32 -33.94
N TRP A 414 38.93 -0.07 -33.20
CA TRP A 414 39.98 -0.96 -33.69
C TRP A 414 39.45 -2.36 -34.04
N LYS A 415 38.64 -2.98 -33.18
CA LYS A 415 37.99 -4.28 -33.46
C LYS A 415 37.11 -4.20 -34.71
N ASN A 416 36.31 -3.15 -34.84
CA ASN A 416 35.43 -2.94 -35.98
C ASN A 416 36.24 -2.68 -37.28
N ALA A 417 37.34 -1.95 -37.20
CA ALA A 417 38.23 -1.73 -38.34
C ALA A 417 38.94 -3.03 -38.79
N VAL A 418 39.35 -3.88 -37.85
CA VAL A 418 39.94 -5.20 -38.13
C VAL A 418 38.92 -6.15 -38.76
N LEU A 419 37.67 -6.17 -38.23
CA LEU A 419 36.59 -6.96 -38.79
C LEU A 419 36.17 -6.48 -40.19
N LEU A 420 36.10 -5.18 -40.40
CA LEU A 420 35.88 -4.60 -41.74
C LEU A 420 36.95 -4.98 -42.72
N ARG A 421 38.25 -4.94 -42.31
CA ARG A 421 39.36 -5.37 -43.14
C ARG A 421 39.30 -6.86 -43.47
N ALA A 422 38.95 -7.71 -42.52
CA ALA A 422 38.81 -9.15 -42.72
C ALA A 422 37.64 -9.48 -43.66
N ASN A 423 36.50 -8.82 -43.50
CA ASN A 423 35.34 -8.99 -44.37
C ASN A 423 35.58 -8.42 -45.77
N TRP A 424 36.34 -7.32 -45.88
CA TRP A 424 36.76 -6.77 -47.15
C TRP A 424 37.70 -7.71 -47.92
N LEU A 425 38.67 -8.32 -47.22
CA LEU A 425 39.57 -9.33 -47.84
C LEU A 425 38.78 -10.54 -48.34
N ARG A 426 37.77 -11.00 -47.59
CA ARG A 426 36.86 -12.08 -48.02
C ARG A 426 36.02 -11.69 -49.23
N LEU A 427 35.50 -10.45 -49.25
CA LEU A 427 34.71 -9.93 -50.36
C LEU A 427 35.55 -9.72 -51.62
N SER A 428 36.79 -9.22 -51.48
CA SER A 428 37.72 -9.04 -52.61
C SER A 428 38.21 -10.36 -53.23
N LEU A 429 38.33 -11.41 -52.41
CA LEU A 429 38.61 -12.77 -52.85
C LEU A 429 37.40 -13.45 -53.54
N ALA A 430 36.17 -13.10 -53.09
CA ALA A 430 34.94 -13.65 -53.64
C ALA A 430 34.52 -13.00 -54.98
N LEU A 431 34.93 -11.74 -55.25
CA LEU A 431 34.49 -10.96 -56.42
C LEU A 431 35.45 -10.99 -57.59
N GLY A 432 36.50 -11.81 -57.59
CA GLY A 432 37.40 -12.02 -58.75
C GLY A 432 37.74 -10.75 -59.52
N GLN A 433 38.99 -10.50 -59.85
CA GLN A 433 39.56 -9.37 -60.51
C GLN A 433 38.68 -8.72 -61.60
N GLY A 434 38.08 -7.57 -61.30
CA GLY A 434 37.38 -6.74 -62.28
C GLY A 434 37.43 -5.27 -61.91
N GLY A 435 38.11 -4.48 -62.67
CA GLY A 435 38.63 -3.12 -62.47
C GLY A 435 37.65 -1.96 -62.28
N LYS A 436 36.55 -2.08 -61.62
CA LYS A 436 35.53 -0.99 -61.40
C LYS A 436 35.39 -0.44 -59.97
N LEU A 437 36.38 -0.67 -59.09
CA LEU A 437 36.25 -0.26 -57.66
C LEU A 437 37.25 0.85 -57.25
N ARG A 438 37.79 1.64 -58.16
CA ARG A 438 38.73 2.74 -57.82
C ARG A 438 38.08 3.89 -57.03
N TRP A 439 36.80 4.12 -57.15
CA TRP A 439 36.04 5.16 -56.39
C TRP A 439 35.85 4.84 -54.92
N LEU A 440 35.82 3.57 -54.54
CA LEU A 440 35.71 3.14 -53.12
C LEU A 440 37.02 3.38 -52.36
N VAL A 441 38.17 3.28 -52.99
CA VAL A 441 39.47 3.55 -52.36
C VAL A 441 39.64 5.04 -52.05
N THR A 442 39.09 5.94 -52.88
CA THR A 442 39.06 7.39 -52.60
C THR A 442 38.10 7.77 -51.47
N GLY A 443 36.99 7.07 -51.30
CA GLY A 443 36.09 7.26 -50.18
C GLY A 443 36.72 6.91 -48.82
N PHE A 444 37.50 5.84 -48.76
CA PHE A 444 38.19 5.42 -47.51
C PHE A 444 39.33 6.37 -47.11
N SER A 445 39.99 7.04 -48.03
CA SER A 445 41.00 8.06 -47.71
C SER A 445 40.38 9.33 -47.11
N ALA A 446 39.14 9.66 -47.45
CA ALA A 446 38.38 10.76 -46.87
C ALA A 446 37.94 10.45 -45.43
N VAL A 447 37.51 9.21 -45.13
CA VAL A 447 37.17 8.76 -43.77
C VAL A 447 38.40 8.73 -42.85
N ALA A 448 39.56 8.31 -43.36
CA ALA A 448 40.83 8.33 -42.62
C ALA A 448 41.32 9.75 -42.29
N LYS A 449 41.03 10.74 -43.16
CA LYS A 449 41.31 12.17 -42.89
C LYS A 449 40.31 12.72 -41.83
N GLY A 450 39.05 12.35 -41.90
CA GLY A 450 38.05 12.72 -40.88
C GLY A 450 38.37 12.19 -39.48
N ALA A 451 38.89 10.96 -39.38
CA ALA A 451 39.32 10.36 -38.11
C ALA A 451 40.51 11.09 -37.47
N ARG A 452 41.43 11.66 -38.27
CA ARG A 452 42.55 12.47 -37.73
C ARG A 452 42.13 13.84 -37.23
N THR A 453 41.15 14.47 -37.85
CA THR A 453 40.58 15.74 -37.37
C THR A 453 39.74 15.51 -36.09
N LEU A 454 39.05 14.39 -35.96
CA LEU A 454 38.32 14.04 -34.73
C LEU A 454 39.26 13.80 -33.53
N SER A 455 40.44 13.24 -33.77
CA SER A 455 41.45 13.03 -32.73
C SER A 455 42.02 14.34 -32.16
N GLY A 456 42.10 15.39 -32.97
CA GLY A 456 42.53 16.73 -32.54
C GLY A 456 41.49 17.47 -31.69
N VAL A 457 40.21 17.26 -31.98
CA VAL A 457 39.09 17.84 -31.19
C VAL A 457 38.88 17.10 -29.86
N LEU A 458 39.13 15.80 -29.83
CA LEU A 458 39.00 14.98 -28.61
C LEU A 458 40.11 15.24 -27.60
N SER A 459 41.34 15.61 -28.02
CA SER A 459 42.41 15.91 -27.07
C SER A 459 42.18 17.20 -26.26
N GLY A 460 41.50 18.19 -26.82
CA GLY A 460 41.10 19.42 -26.08
C GLY A 460 39.93 19.24 -25.09
N GLY A 461 38.99 18.34 -25.42
CA GLY A 461 37.87 18.01 -24.54
C GLY A 461 38.24 17.04 -23.39
N LEU A 462 39.28 16.23 -23.63
CA LEU A 462 39.72 15.18 -22.70
C LEU A 462 40.29 15.76 -21.39
N VAL A 463 41.09 16.81 -21.47
CA VAL A 463 41.70 17.48 -20.31
C VAL A 463 40.59 18.15 -19.44
N ARG A 464 39.57 18.74 -20.06
CA ARG A 464 38.43 19.29 -19.35
C ARG A 464 37.56 18.19 -18.72
N GLY A 465 37.36 17.06 -19.39
CA GLY A 465 36.62 15.90 -18.87
C GLY A 465 37.30 15.27 -17.64
N ILE A 466 38.63 15.17 -17.65
CA ILE A 466 39.41 14.64 -16.51
C ILE A 466 39.33 15.59 -15.30
N MET A 467 39.39 16.91 -15.53
CA MET A 467 39.19 17.88 -14.42
C MET A 467 37.79 17.87 -13.85
N LEU A 468 36.74 17.66 -14.66
CA LEU A 468 35.36 17.53 -14.20
C LEU A 468 35.15 16.20 -13.46
N ALA A 469 35.71 15.10 -13.93
CA ALA A 469 35.68 13.80 -13.24
C ALA A 469 36.41 13.86 -11.90
N GLY A 470 37.55 14.54 -11.81
CA GLY A 470 38.28 14.79 -10.56
C GLY A 470 37.45 15.58 -9.54
N ARG A 471 36.70 16.60 -9.97
CA ARG A 471 35.78 17.34 -9.12
C ARG A 471 34.59 16.50 -8.67
N ALA A 472 34.01 15.66 -9.54
CA ALA A 472 32.92 14.76 -9.18
C ALA A 472 33.37 13.72 -8.17
N VAL A 473 34.57 13.16 -8.29
CA VAL A 473 35.16 12.21 -7.31
C VAL A 473 35.37 12.88 -5.95
N LEU A 474 35.81 14.13 -5.91
CA LEU A 474 35.93 14.89 -4.65
C LEU A 474 34.57 15.17 -4.01
N TRP A 475 33.52 15.39 -4.79
CA TRP A 475 32.16 15.57 -4.32
C TRP A 475 31.55 14.27 -3.76
N ILE A 476 31.75 13.13 -4.46
CA ILE A 476 31.33 11.79 -3.99
C ILE A 476 32.09 11.40 -2.72
N GLY A 477 33.39 11.71 -2.63
CA GLY A 477 34.18 11.50 -1.43
C GLY A 477 33.66 12.30 -0.21
N ARG A 478 33.23 13.54 -0.42
CA ARG A 478 32.57 14.36 0.62
C ARG A 478 31.20 13.79 1.03
N ALA A 479 30.39 13.35 0.08
CA ALA A 479 29.07 12.76 0.36
C ALA A 479 29.17 11.44 1.14
N LEU A 480 30.17 10.61 0.85
CA LEU A 480 30.43 9.35 1.59
C LEU A 480 30.97 9.61 3.00
N MET A 481 31.73 10.68 3.22
CA MET A 481 32.19 11.06 4.56
C MET A 481 31.09 11.65 5.44
N MET A 482 29.93 12.06 4.90
CA MET A 482 28.78 12.55 5.64
C MET A 482 27.78 11.45 6.04
N ASN A 483 28.04 10.18 5.70
CA ASN A 483 27.20 9.06 6.13
C ASN A 483 27.71 8.47 7.46
N PRO A 484 27.00 8.68 8.59
CA PRO A 484 27.44 8.23 9.91
C PRO A 484 27.59 6.71 10.02
N ILE A 485 26.84 5.92 9.24
CA ILE A 485 26.91 4.45 9.25
C ILE A 485 28.22 3.96 8.63
N GLY A 486 28.68 4.59 7.54
CA GLY A 486 29.96 4.26 6.91
C GLY A 486 31.17 4.56 7.83
N LEU A 487 31.08 5.62 8.64
CA LEU A 487 32.10 5.97 9.62
C LEU A 487 32.18 4.95 10.77
N VAL A 488 31.05 4.46 11.27
CA VAL A 488 31.01 3.46 12.36
C VAL A 488 31.57 2.12 11.89
N ILE A 489 31.20 1.63 10.71
CA ILE A 489 31.70 0.37 10.16
C ILE A 489 33.20 0.43 9.93
N THR A 490 33.71 1.58 9.45
CA THR A 490 35.13 1.77 9.20
C THR A 490 35.92 1.87 10.52
N ALA A 491 35.35 2.50 11.54
CA ALA A 491 35.95 2.59 12.87
C ALA A 491 36.05 1.21 13.57
N VAL A 492 35.00 0.39 13.44
CA VAL A 492 34.99 -0.99 14.00
C VAL A 492 36.02 -1.88 13.28
N ALA A 493 36.12 -1.79 11.97
CA ALA A 493 37.14 -2.54 11.21
C ALA A 493 38.57 -2.12 11.56
N ALA A 494 38.80 -0.80 11.78
CA ALA A 494 40.09 -0.28 12.22
C ALA A 494 40.43 -0.70 13.66
N ALA A 495 39.45 -0.69 14.57
CA ALA A 495 39.63 -1.16 15.94
C ALA A 495 39.96 -2.67 15.99
N ALA A 496 39.26 -3.49 15.20
CA ALA A 496 39.54 -4.91 15.07
C ALA A 496 40.96 -5.19 14.54
N TYR A 497 41.40 -4.39 13.54
CA TYR A 497 42.77 -4.51 13.03
C TYR A 497 43.85 -4.11 14.04
N LEU A 498 43.62 -3.05 14.82
CA LEU A 498 44.54 -2.61 15.86
C LEU A 498 44.62 -3.60 17.03
N ILE A 499 43.52 -4.21 17.42
CA ILE A 499 43.46 -5.29 18.39
C ILE A 499 44.24 -6.52 17.89
N TYR A 500 44.04 -6.89 16.63
CA TYR A 500 44.76 -7.99 15.98
C TYR A 500 46.26 -7.73 15.90
N ARG A 501 46.69 -6.56 15.50
CA ARG A 501 48.10 -6.19 15.37
C ARG A 501 48.83 -6.15 16.74
N ASN A 502 48.11 -5.80 17.79
CA ASN A 502 48.64 -5.70 19.14
C ASN A 502 48.16 -6.83 20.09
N TRP A 503 47.77 -7.97 19.52
CA TRP A 503 47.17 -9.08 20.26
C TRP A 503 47.99 -9.51 21.48
N GLY A 504 49.34 -9.50 21.39
CA GLY A 504 50.23 -9.78 22.49
C GLY A 504 50.10 -8.83 23.69
N ALA A 505 49.93 -7.53 23.43
CA ALA A 505 49.73 -6.53 24.47
C ALA A 505 48.31 -6.57 25.02
N VAL A 506 47.31 -6.83 24.17
CA VAL A 506 45.88 -6.96 24.56
C VAL A 506 45.67 -8.22 25.40
N SER A 507 46.21 -9.34 24.98
CA SER A 507 46.10 -10.60 25.73
C SER A 507 46.90 -10.57 27.05
N GLY A 508 48.04 -9.87 27.09
CA GLY A 508 48.81 -9.64 28.30
C GLY A 508 48.07 -8.79 29.32
N TRP A 509 47.39 -7.75 28.87
CA TRP A 509 46.54 -6.90 29.72
C TRP A 509 45.33 -7.65 30.29
N PHE A 510 44.65 -8.50 29.50
CA PHE A 510 43.58 -9.37 29.97
C PHE A 510 44.07 -10.41 31.00
N LYS A 511 45.22 -11.03 30.76
CA LYS A 511 45.81 -11.99 31.70
C LYS A 511 46.23 -11.37 33.04
N GLN A 512 46.65 -10.10 33.06
CA GLN A 512 47.00 -9.38 34.29
C GLN A 512 45.82 -8.92 35.13
N ARG A 513 44.63 -8.80 34.54
CA ARG A 513 43.46 -8.26 35.23
C ARG A 513 42.41 -9.31 35.61
N TRP A 514 42.57 -10.55 35.12
CA TRP A 514 41.66 -11.68 35.39
C TRP A 514 42.44 -12.95 35.86
N ALA A 515 43.64 -12.79 36.38
CA ALA A 515 44.33 -13.70 37.27
C ALA A 515 44.17 -13.12 38.72
#